data_c2c67cae5be6fb13b1b91050a3e2324e
#
_entry.id   c2c67cae5be6fb13b1b91050a3e2324e
#
_cell.length_a   1.000
_cell.length_b   1.000
_cell.length_c   1.000
_cell.angle_alpha   90.00
_cell.angle_beta   90.00
_cell.angle_gamma   90.00
#
_symmetry.space_group_name_H-M   'P 1'
#
loop_
_entity.id
_entity.type
_entity.pdbx_description
1 polymer ?
#
loop_
_entity_poly.entity_id
_entity_poly.type
_entity_poly.pdbx_seq_one_letter_code
_entity_poly.pdbx_strand_id
1 'polypeptide(L)'
;MPCPHNEISIVQRSHRQSAVAAAAYQSGEKLFCEYDQQVKHYPGKRGIVHNEILLPPNAPQEYADRNTLWNAAEAVEKQWNSQLARRWVLTIPREIPPDQYAVLVREFCEQQFVSKGMIADFAIHDPCLLYTSRCV
;
A
#
# COMPACT_ATOMS: atom_id res chain seq x y z
N MET A 1 -20.86 -13.50 9.85
CA MET A 1 -20.80 -12.15 9.33
C MET A 1 -19.41 -11.58 9.46
N PRO A 2 -18.84 -11.07 8.39
CA PRO A 2 -17.51 -10.49 8.52
C PRO A 2 -17.57 -9.25 9.40
N CYS A 3 -16.57 -9.11 10.25
CA CYS A 3 -16.47 -7.95 11.09
C CYS A 3 -15.82 -6.83 10.26
N PRO A 4 -16.53 -5.77 9.95
CA PRO A 4 -15.94 -4.69 9.16
C PRO A 4 -14.81 -4.04 9.94
N HIS A 5 -13.72 -3.79 9.24
CA HIS A 5 -12.55 -3.18 9.84
C HIS A 5 -12.02 -2.11 8.90
N ASN A 6 -12.10 -0.87 9.36
CA ASN A 6 -11.57 0.26 8.63
C ASN A 6 -10.61 1.01 9.54
N GLU A 7 -9.39 1.17 9.09
CA GLU A 7 -8.38 1.83 9.88
C GLU A 7 -7.56 2.74 8.98
N ILE A 8 -7.30 3.95 9.45
CA ILE A 8 -6.42 4.89 8.76
C ILE A 8 -5.27 5.21 9.70
N SER A 9 -4.07 5.03 9.20
CA SER A 9 -2.87 5.36 9.97
C SER A 9 -1.90 6.14 9.10
N ILE A 10 -0.93 6.77 9.74
CA ILE A 10 0.07 7.57 9.06
C ILE A 10 1.43 6.92 9.24
N VAL A 11 2.14 6.72 8.12
CA VAL A 11 3.54 6.29 8.17
C VAL A 11 4.38 7.52 8.39
N GLN A 12 5.05 7.60 9.53
CA GLN A 12 5.78 8.79 9.94
C GLN A 12 7.21 8.44 10.33
N ARG A 13 8.16 9.24 9.83
CA ARG A 13 9.59 8.96 10.06
C ARG A 13 9.97 9.02 11.54
N SER A 14 9.40 9.94 12.30
CA SER A 14 9.70 10.07 13.72
C SER A 14 9.30 8.85 14.55
N HIS A 15 8.42 8.01 14.02
CA HIS A 15 8.03 6.75 14.64
C HIS A 15 8.89 5.59 14.14
N ARG A 16 10.03 5.89 13.54
CA ARG A 16 10.95 4.91 12.94
C ARG A 16 10.29 4.08 11.86
N GLN A 17 9.32 4.66 11.16
CA GLN A 17 8.61 4.02 10.08
C GLN A 17 9.20 4.45 8.75
N SER A 18 9.08 3.58 7.75
CA SER A 18 9.56 3.85 6.40
C SER A 18 8.43 3.53 5.42
N ALA A 19 8.22 4.44 4.47
CA ALA A 19 7.24 4.18 3.40
C ALA A 19 7.68 3.00 2.54
N VAL A 20 8.98 2.87 2.28
CA VAL A 20 9.50 1.74 1.51
C VAL A 20 9.28 0.43 2.26
N ALA A 21 9.52 0.41 3.57
CA ALA A 21 9.29 -0.78 4.38
C ALA A 21 7.81 -1.16 4.41
N ALA A 22 6.93 -0.17 4.55
CA ALA A 22 5.49 -0.41 4.56
C ALA A 22 5.03 -0.97 3.21
N ALA A 23 5.54 -0.43 2.11
CA ALA A 23 5.20 -0.91 0.77
C ALA A 23 5.72 -2.32 0.54
N ALA A 24 6.94 -2.62 1.00
CA ALA A 24 7.50 -3.97 0.88
C ALA A 24 6.69 -5.00 1.66
N TYR A 25 6.29 -4.65 2.87
CA TYR A 25 5.46 -5.54 3.68
C TYR A 25 4.10 -5.79 3.04
N GLN A 26 3.48 -4.72 2.56
CA GLN A 26 2.13 -4.81 2.00
C GLN A 26 2.09 -5.56 0.66
N SER A 27 3.07 -5.32 -0.20
CA SER A 27 3.08 -5.89 -1.54
C SER A 27 3.77 -7.26 -1.62
N GLY A 28 4.58 -7.59 -0.63
CA GLY A 28 5.38 -8.80 -0.66
C GLY A 28 6.64 -8.67 -1.51
N GLU A 29 6.92 -7.50 -2.03
CA GLU A 29 8.10 -7.26 -2.87
C GLU A 29 9.34 -6.96 -2.02
N LYS A 30 10.48 -7.25 -2.61
CA LYS A 30 11.78 -6.88 -2.04
C LYS A 30 12.14 -5.50 -2.57
N LEU A 31 12.22 -4.52 -1.68
CA LEU A 31 12.49 -3.14 -2.05
C LEU A 31 13.74 -2.62 -1.34
N PHE A 32 14.45 -1.71 -2.00
CA PHE A 32 15.63 -1.07 -1.41
C PHE A 32 15.28 0.34 -0.94
N CYS A 33 15.54 0.62 0.31
CA CYS A 33 15.28 1.94 0.89
C CYS A 33 16.55 2.79 0.84
N GLU A 34 16.52 3.87 0.06
CA GLU A 34 17.67 4.75 -0.09
C GLU A 34 17.98 5.58 1.16
N TYR A 35 16.96 5.85 1.96
CA TYR A 35 17.12 6.67 3.15
C TYR A 35 18.05 6.01 4.17
N ASP A 36 17.87 4.72 4.45
CA ASP A 36 18.69 4.01 5.41
C ASP A 36 19.61 2.97 4.77
N GLN A 37 19.66 2.92 3.44
CA GLN A 37 20.53 2.03 2.66
C GLN A 37 20.31 0.56 3.01
N GLN A 38 19.06 0.16 3.25
CA GLN A 38 18.72 -1.21 3.62
C GLN A 38 17.69 -1.79 2.67
N VAL A 39 17.80 -3.11 2.46
CA VAL A 39 16.79 -3.86 1.72
C VAL A 39 15.63 -4.17 2.67
N LYS A 40 14.43 -3.88 2.23
CA LYS A 40 13.20 -4.20 2.96
C LYS A 40 12.55 -5.41 2.31
N HIS A 41 12.51 -6.50 3.03
CA HIS A 41 11.95 -7.74 2.53
C HIS A 41 11.31 -8.52 3.67
N TYR A 42 10.09 -8.97 3.48
CA TYR A 42 9.34 -9.68 4.50
C TYR A 42 8.89 -11.03 3.93
N PRO A 43 9.79 -12.01 3.82
CA PRO A 43 9.51 -13.28 3.12
C PRO A 43 8.43 -14.12 3.78
N GLY A 44 8.13 -13.87 5.06
CA GLY A 44 7.05 -14.57 5.73
C GLY A 44 5.65 -14.08 5.39
N LYS A 45 5.54 -12.98 4.67
CA LYS A 45 4.25 -12.43 4.31
C LYS A 45 3.60 -13.28 3.23
N ARG A 46 2.39 -13.73 3.50
CA ARG A 46 1.66 -14.63 2.60
C ARG A 46 0.25 -14.12 2.39
N GLY A 47 -0.44 -14.72 1.43
CA GLY A 47 -1.84 -14.41 1.17
C GLY A 47 -2.08 -13.18 0.33
N ILE A 48 -1.04 -12.65 -0.31
CA ILE A 48 -1.19 -11.51 -1.20
C ILE A 48 -1.72 -11.99 -2.53
N VAL A 49 -2.95 -11.60 -2.85
CA VAL A 49 -3.65 -12.03 -4.05
C VAL A 49 -3.35 -11.10 -5.22
N HIS A 50 -3.23 -9.81 -4.93
CA HIS A 50 -3.08 -8.81 -5.98
C HIS A 50 -2.47 -7.55 -5.38
N ASN A 51 -1.64 -6.88 -6.16
CA ASN A 51 -1.16 -5.55 -5.79
C ASN A 51 -1.04 -4.70 -7.05
N GLU A 52 -1.20 -3.40 -6.89
CA GLU A 52 -1.26 -2.50 -8.02
C GLU A 52 -0.98 -1.08 -7.58
N ILE A 53 -0.37 -0.28 -8.47
CA ILE A 53 -0.19 1.15 -8.26
C ILE A 53 -1.03 1.89 -9.29
N LEU A 54 -1.84 2.84 -8.81
CA LEU A 54 -2.68 3.67 -9.66
C LEU A 54 -2.14 5.09 -9.67
N LEU A 55 -1.91 5.61 -10.86
CA LEU A 55 -1.34 6.94 -11.04
C LEU A 55 -2.38 7.90 -11.63
N PRO A 56 -2.43 9.16 -11.14
CA PRO A 56 -3.23 10.17 -11.81
C PRO A 56 -2.59 10.53 -13.17
N PRO A 57 -3.37 11.14 -14.10
CA PRO A 57 -2.88 11.36 -15.46
C PRO A 57 -1.60 12.18 -15.56
N ASN A 58 -1.37 13.10 -14.61
CA ASN A 58 -0.20 13.98 -14.64
C ASN A 58 0.99 13.44 -13.84
N ALA A 59 0.89 12.23 -13.30
CA ALA A 59 1.98 11.66 -12.53
C ALA A 59 3.05 11.07 -13.48
N PRO A 60 4.33 11.13 -13.09
CA PRO A 60 5.39 10.48 -13.87
C PRO A 60 5.17 8.98 -13.96
N GLN A 61 5.38 8.41 -15.15
CA GLN A 61 5.18 6.98 -15.37
C GLN A 61 6.17 6.12 -14.58
N GLU A 62 7.32 6.66 -14.23
CA GLU A 62 8.31 5.94 -13.43
C GLU A 62 7.78 5.55 -12.04
N TYR A 63 6.76 6.24 -11.56
CA TYR A 63 6.14 5.93 -10.28
C TYR A 63 5.23 4.69 -10.32
N ALA A 64 5.10 4.07 -11.47
CA ALA A 64 4.48 2.75 -11.55
C ALA A 64 5.39 1.67 -10.95
N ASP A 65 6.69 1.96 -10.80
CA ASP A 65 7.61 1.09 -10.08
C ASP A 65 7.56 1.44 -8.60
N ARG A 66 7.21 0.46 -7.78
CA ARG A 66 6.99 0.67 -6.34
C ARG A 66 8.25 1.16 -5.63
N ASN A 67 9.39 0.62 -6.01
CA ASN A 67 10.65 1.03 -5.40
C ASN A 67 10.94 2.51 -5.69
N THR A 68 10.76 2.93 -6.93
CA THR A 68 10.97 4.31 -7.35
C THR A 68 9.99 5.25 -6.65
N LEU A 69 8.72 4.87 -6.60
CA LEU A 69 7.68 5.70 -6.00
C LEU A 69 7.95 6.00 -4.54
N TRP A 70 8.18 4.97 -3.73
CA TRP A 70 8.29 5.17 -2.30
C TRP A 70 9.63 5.75 -1.87
N ASN A 71 10.70 5.51 -2.62
CA ASN A 71 11.95 6.22 -2.38
C ASN A 71 11.83 7.69 -2.73
N ALA A 72 11.10 8.02 -3.79
CA ALA A 72 10.85 9.42 -4.14
C ALA A 72 10.02 10.12 -3.06
N ALA A 73 9.01 9.44 -2.53
CA ALA A 73 8.19 9.98 -1.44
C ALA A 73 9.04 10.30 -0.21
N GLU A 74 9.95 9.40 0.15
CA GLU A 74 10.84 9.64 1.29
C GLU A 74 11.87 10.74 1.01
N ALA A 75 12.33 10.85 -0.22
CA ALA A 75 13.32 11.86 -0.60
C ALA A 75 12.75 13.28 -0.55
N VAL A 76 11.47 13.43 -0.91
CA VAL A 76 10.80 14.74 -0.88
C VAL A 76 10.57 15.20 0.55
N GLU A 77 10.26 14.28 1.44
CA GLU A 77 9.96 14.56 2.85
C GLU A 77 11.24 14.47 3.68
N LYS A 78 11.87 15.60 3.91
CA LYS A 78 13.22 15.64 4.49
C LYS A 78 13.29 15.74 6.00
N GLN A 79 12.22 16.18 6.65
CA GLN A 79 12.23 16.38 8.08
C GLN A 79 12.07 15.06 8.83
N TRP A 80 12.65 14.99 10.02
CA TRP A 80 12.59 13.76 10.80
C TRP A 80 11.18 13.38 11.23
N ASN A 81 10.28 14.36 11.32
CA ASN A 81 8.87 14.12 11.70
C ASN A 81 7.92 14.14 10.51
N SER A 82 8.43 14.01 9.29
CA SER A 82 7.61 14.03 8.09
C SER A 82 6.65 12.85 8.01
N GLN A 83 5.45 13.13 7.53
CA GLN A 83 4.46 12.11 7.23
C GLN A 83 4.71 11.58 5.82
N LEU A 84 5.08 10.32 5.72
CA LEU A 84 5.53 9.72 4.46
C LEU A 84 4.40 9.17 3.63
N ALA A 85 3.35 8.66 4.28
CA ALA A 85 2.22 8.05 3.59
C ALA A 85 1.03 7.95 4.52
N ARG A 86 -0.16 7.80 3.93
CA ARG A 86 -1.37 7.40 4.66
C ARG A 86 -1.66 5.96 4.30
N ARG A 87 -1.97 5.19 5.30
CA ARG A 87 -2.26 3.78 5.12
C ARG A 87 -3.70 3.49 5.52
N TRP A 88 -4.43 2.87 4.60
CA TRP A 88 -5.83 2.50 4.83
C TRP A 88 -5.93 0.99 4.84
N VAL A 89 -6.59 0.46 5.85
CA VAL A 89 -6.90 -0.97 5.92
C VAL A 89 -8.42 -1.10 5.87
N LEU A 90 -8.89 -1.81 4.86
CA LEU A 90 -10.31 -1.98 4.60
C LEU A 90 -10.64 -3.46 4.49
N THR A 91 -11.85 -3.81 4.91
CA THR A 91 -12.35 -5.18 4.78
C THR A 91 -13.25 -5.27 3.57
N ILE A 92 -12.96 -6.22 2.69
CA ILE A 92 -13.83 -6.52 1.55
C ILE A 92 -14.92 -7.47 2.04
N PRO A 93 -16.22 -7.18 1.76
CA PRO A 93 -17.30 -8.06 2.16
C PRO A 93 -17.16 -9.45 1.53
N ARG A 94 -17.51 -10.48 2.30
CA ARG A 94 -17.41 -11.86 1.83
C ARG A 94 -18.34 -12.17 0.66
N GLU A 95 -19.39 -11.39 0.53
CA GLU A 95 -20.37 -11.56 -0.56
C GLU A 95 -19.80 -11.23 -1.93
N ILE A 96 -18.69 -10.49 -1.95
CA ILE A 96 -18.04 -10.12 -3.21
C ILE A 96 -17.25 -11.33 -3.74
N PRO A 97 -17.47 -11.77 -4.99
CA PRO A 97 -16.66 -12.85 -5.54
C PRO A 97 -15.18 -12.48 -5.64
N PRO A 98 -14.27 -13.42 -5.40
CA PRO A 98 -12.83 -13.11 -5.42
C PRO A 98 -12.31 -12.51 -6.73
N ASP A 99 -12.91 -12.86 -7.85
CA ASP A 99 -12.51 -12.32 -9.14
C ASP A 99 -12.93 -10.87 -9.35
N GLN A 100 -13.74 -10.33 -8.43
CA GLN A 100 -14.16 -8.92 -8.44
C GLN A 100 -13.39 -8.06 -7.48
N TYR A 101 -12.53 -8.63 -6.66
CA TYR A 101 -11.80 -7.87 -5.63
C TYR A 101 -10.96 -6.75 -6.23
N ALA A 102 -10.16 -7.08 -7.25
CA ALA A 102 -9.27 -6.08 -7.85
C ALA A 102 -10.04 -4.95 -8.50
N VAL A 103 -11.15 -5.27 -9.19
CA VAL A 103 -12.00 -4.27 -9.83
C VAL A 103 -12.60 -3.33 -8.80
N LEU A 104 -13.16 -3.89 -7.73
CA LEU A 104 -13.79 -3.11 -6.67
C LEU A 104 -12.80 -2.15 -6.02
N VAL A 105 -11.64 -2.65 -5.63
CA VAL A 105 -10.63 -1.83 -4.96
C VAL A 105 -10.08 -0.78 -5.91
N ARG A 106 -9.86 -1.12 -7.17
CA ARG A 106 -9.38 -0.17 -8.17
C ARG A 106 -10.36 0.99 -8.33
N GLU A 107 -11.64 0.68 -8.46
CA GLU A 107 -12.66 1.72 -8.58
C GLU A 107 -12.72 2.60 -7.35
N PHE A 108 -12.66 2.01 -6.18
CA PHE A 108 -12.65 2.77 -4.92
C PHE A 108 -11.45 3.72 -4.87
N CYS A 109 -10.26 3.22 -5.19
CA CYS A 109 -9.05 4.04 -5.17
C CYS A 109 -9.09 5.14 -6.22
N GLU A 110 -9.62 4.85 -7.40
CA GLU A 110 -9.75 5.86 -8.44
C GLU A 110 -10.67 6.99 -8.03
N GLN A 111 -11.81 6.66 -7.44
CA GLN A 111 -12.78 7.67 -7.02
C GLN A 111 -12.32 8.47 -5.81
N GLN A 112 -11.68 7.83 -4.85
CA GLN A 112 -11.33 8.48 -3.59
C GLN A 112 -9.96 9.14 -3.59
N PHE A 113 -9.04 8.66 -4.40
CA PHE A 113 -7.66 9.14 -4.36
C PHE A 113 -7.15 9.65 -5.69
N VAL A 114 -7.22 8.83 -6.73
CA VAL A 114 -6.63 9.15 -8.02
C VAL A 114 -7.32 10.35 -8.68
N SER A 115 -8.65 10.42 -8.58
CA SER A 115 -9.40 11.55 -9.11
C SER A 115 -9.04 12.88 -8.44
N LYS A 116 -8.45 12.82 -7.26
CA LYS A 116 -8.01 13.99 -6.51
C LYS A 116 -6.52 14.26 -6.65
N GLY A 117 -5.86 13.58 -7.58
CA GLY A 117 -4.45 13.80 -7.86
C GLY A 117 -3.49 13.00 -6.98
N MET A 118 -3.99 12.02 -6.23
CA MET A 118 -3.16 11.19 -5.38
C MET A 118 -2.76 9.89 -6.06
N ILE A 119 -1.59 9.37 -5.68
CA ILE A 119 -1.14 8.05 -6.10
C ILE A 119 -1.60 7.04 -5.07
N ALA A 120 -2.19 5.94 -5.53
CA ALA A 120 -2.66 4.87 -4.66
C ALA A 120 -1.89 3.59 -4.95
N ASP A 121 -1.34 2.99 -3.91
CA ASP A 121 -0.66 1.71 -3.97
C ASP A 121 -1.44 0.75 -3.06
N PHE A 122 -2.09 -0.24 -3.65
CA PHE A 122 -2.90 -1.15 -2.86
C PHE A 122 -2.47 -2.60 -3.03
N ALA A 123 -2.80 -3.41 -2.03
CA ALA A 123 -2.61 -4.84 -2.07
C ALA A 123 -3.81 -5.52 -1.44
N ILE A 124 -4.23 -6.63 -2.00
CA ILE A 124 -5.34 -7.42 -1.51
C ILE A 124 -4.80 -8.67 -0.86
N HIS A 125 -5.17 -8.89 0.40
CA HIS A 125 -4.75 -10.06 1.15
C HIS A 125 -5.95 -10.98 1.36
N ASP A 126 -5.80 -12.24 1.01
CA ASP A 126 -6.87 -13.21 1.16
C ASP A 126 -6.80 -13.83 2.56
N PRO A 127 -7.79 -13.58 3.42
CA PRO A 127 -7.78 -14.14 4.77
C PRO A 127 -7.93 -15.65 4.79
N CYS A 128 -8.35 -16.28 3.71
CA CYS A 128 -8.42 -17.73 3.64
C CYS A 128 -7.05 -18.37 3.62
N LEU A 129 -6.01 -17.63 3.25
CA LEU A 129 -4.64 -18.10 3.29
C LEU A 129 -3.95 -17.76 4.60
N LEU A 130 -4.60 -16.92 5.43
CA LEU A 130 -4.11 -16.51 6.73
C LEU A 130 -5.25 -16.53 7.72
N TYR A 131 -5.02 -17.06 8.90
CA TYR A 131 -6.11 -17.18 9.87
C TYR A 131 -6.60 -15.85 10.42
N THR A 132 -5.77 -14.85 10.46
CA THR A 132 -6.09 -13.65 11.18
C THR A 132 -6.15 -12.41 10.36
N SER A 133 -5.70 -12.41 9.15
CA SER A 133 -5.55 -11.19 8.44
C SER A 133 -6.69 -10.83 7.60
N ARG A 134 -6.80 -9.60 7.33
CA ARG A 134 -7.69 -9.07 6.33
C ARG A 134 -7.23 -7.69 6.02
N CYS A 135 -6.94 -7.42 4.82
CA CYS A 135 -6.50 -6.12 4.46
C CYS A 135 -6.61 -5.89 3.01
N VAL A 136 -6.60 -4.68 2.66
CA VAL A 136 -6.61 -4.25 1.28
C VAL A 136 -5.56 -3.18 1.11
#